data_ee0d0437ace18bf169e43e79842cf825
#
_entry.id   ee0d0437ace18bf169e43e79842cf825
#
_cell.length_a   1.000
_cell.length_b   1.000
_cell.length_c   1.000
_cell.angle_alpha   90.00
_cell.angle_beta   90.00
_cell.angle_gamma   90.00
#
_symmetry.space_group_name_H-M   'P 1'
#
loop_
_entity.id
_entity.type
_entity.pdbx_description
1 polymer ?
#
loop_
_entity_poly.entity_id
_entity_poly.type
_entity_poly.pdbx_seq_one_letter_code
_entity_poly.pdbx_strand_id
1 'polypeptide(L)'
;MRGLVRRSFLTLTAAGLAAPAAFAQSRAELAAIGQYGDKAAPFTVFEQDGALHIDGEGFKVARLRPLGGRRYAIAGGGELLLEAGAVRLNGKPLAFHDFGAEVEAAIRKAVRADPVLLRQRALAATPPVEAGDKLPSDLVEVTSLEPGIQRDIRYAGPNNFMGIPLYEKPAAYLQRPAAEALMRIHRALAAKGYGLLIHDAYRPWYVTWMFWEATPPEARIFVADPAQGSRHNRGCAVDLTLYDLKTGQPVEMPSRYDEFSTRAYADFVGGTTKQRALRAILREAMEADGFTVYAEEWWHFDYRDYRRYPIGTKTFTELAAG
;
A
#
# COMPACT_ATOMS: atom_id res chain seq x y z
N MET A 1 71.29 -1.90 21.41
CA MET A 1 70.69 -2.81 20.42
C MET A 1 69.18 -2.56 20.40
N ARG A 2 68.67 -1.87 19.37
CA ARG A 2 67.24 -1.56 19.22
C ARG A 2 66.71 -2.38 18.03
N GLY A 3 65.82 -3.36 18.34
CA GLY A 3 65.21 -4.23 17.32
C GLY A 3 64.13 -3.49 16.55
N LEU A 4 64.25 -3.47 15.22
CA LEU A 4 63.23 -2.96 14.29
C LEU A 4 62.16 -4.04 14.14
N VAL A 5 60.91 -3.70 14.54
CA VAL A 5 59.70 -4.51 14.21
C VAL A 5 59.25 -4.09 12.82
N ARG A 6 59.37 -4.97 11.84
CA ARG A 6 58.76 -4.83 10.50
C ARG A 6 57.24 -5.05 10.63
N ARG A 7 56.48 -3.99 10.33
CA ARG A 7 55.01 -4.11 10.11
C ARG A 7 54.78 -4.50 8.65
N SER A 8 54.32 -5.73 8.43
CA SER A 8 53.80 -6.17 7.14
C SER A 8 52.39 -5.57 6.93
N PHE A 9 52.27 -4.72 5.92
CA PHE A 9 50.96 -4.29 5.41
C PHE A 9 50.37 -5.38 4.54
N LEU A 10 49.30 -6.02 4.97
CA LEU A 10 48.45 -6.83 4.09
C LEU A 10 47.62 -5.87 3.25
N THR A 11 47.90 -5.80 1.96
CA THR A 11 47.05 -5.18 0.98
C THR A 11 45.87 -6.13 0.71
N LEU A 12 44.68 -5.80 1.26
CA LEU A 12 43.44 -6.43 0.88
C LEU A 12 43.09 -5.94 -0.55
N THR A 13 43.26 -6.76 -1.55
CA THR A 13 42.68 -6.56 -2.87
C THR A 13 41.18 -6.79 -2.76
N ALA A 14 40.38 -5.72 -2.85
CA ALA A 14 38.94 -5.80 -3.02
C ALA A 14 38.64 -6.47 -4.37
N ALA A 15 38.35 -7.77 -4.35
CA ALA A 15 37.74 -8.43 -5.50
C ALA A 15 36.36 -7.81 -5.67
N GLY A 16 36.20 -6.96 -6.69
CA GLY A 16 34.89 -6.42 -7.09
C GLY A 16 34.00 -7.59 -7.51
N LEU A 17 33.03 -7.91 -6.67
CA LEU A 17 31.89 -8.73 -7.08
C LEU A 17 31.16 -7.93 -8.16
N ALA A 18 31.37 -8.27 -9.41
CA ALA A 18 30.53 -7.82 -10.51
C ALA A 18 29.10 -8.28 -10.18
N ALA A 19 28.21 -7.33 -9.93
CA ALA A 19 26.79 -7.63 -9.84
C ALA A 19 26.38 -8.35 -11.13
N PRO A 20 25.65 -9.49 -11.06
CA PRO A 20 25.18 -10.16 -12.25
C PRO A 20 24.38 -9.14 -13.06
N ALA A 21 24.63 -9.04 -14.36
CA ALA A 21 23.88 -8.20 -15.27
C ALA A 21 22.40 -8.54 -15.06
N ALA A 22 21.64 -7.58 -14.54
CA ALA A 22 20.20 -7.74 -14.40
C ALA A 22 19.66 -7.94 -15.82
N PHE A 23 19.22 -9.15 -16.14
CA PHE A 23 18.49 -9.42 -17.37
C PHE A 23 17.21 -8.60 -17.27
N ALA A 24 17.11 -7.53 -18.06
CA ALA A 24 15.89 -6.75 -18.14
C ALA A 24 14.79 -7.69 -18.67
N GLN A 25 13.73 -7.89 -17.86
CA GLN A 25 12.57 -8.66 -18.30
C GLN A 25 11.96 -8.02 -19.55
N SER A 26 11.54 -8.86 -20.46
CA SER A 26 10.76 -8.41 -21.61
C SER A 26 9.44 -7.80 -21.14
N ARG A 27 8.88 -6.88 -21.95
CA ARG A 27 7.54 -6.30 -21.67
C ARG A 27 6.47 -7.38 -21.49
N ALA A 28 6.59 -8.51 -22.18
CA ALA A 28 5.67 -9.63 -22.07
C ALA A 28 5.80 -10.37 -20.72
N GLU A 29 7.02 -10.51 -20.20
CA GLU A 29 7.26 -11.10 -18.87
C GLU A 29 6.72 -10.21 -17.76
N LEU A 30 6.94 -8.90 -17.84
CA LEU A 30 6.37 -7.95 -16.87
C LEU A 30 4.84 -7.95 -16.90
N ALA A 31 4.23 -8.09 -18.08
CA ALA A 31 2.78 -8.18 -18.25
C ALA A 31 2.16 -9.49 -17.70
N ALA A 32 2.99 -10.52 -17.49
CA ALA A 32 2.55 -11.78 -16.90
C ALA A 32 2.61 -11.80 -15.36
N ILE A 33 3.16 -10.76 -14.74
CA ILE A 33 3.17 -10.64 -13.27
C ILE A 33 1.74 -10.39 -12.78
N GLY A 34 1.24 -11.27 -11.91
CA GLY A 34 -0.13 -11.18 -11.40
C GLY A 34 -0.61 -12.46 -10.73
N GLN A 35 -1.91 -12.49 -10.47
CA GLN A 35 -2.59 -13.65 -9.87
C GLN A 35 -3.54 -14.31 -10.87
N TYR A 36 -3.64 -15.63 -10.81
CA TYR A 36 -4.35 -16.45 -11.78
C TYR A 36 -5.08 -17.61 -11.12
N GLY A 37 -6.20 -18.05 -11.73
CA GLY A 37 -6.92 -19.23 -11.35
C GLY A 37 -7.99 -18.99 -10.28
N ASP A 38 -8.09 -19.83 -9.27
CA ASP A 38 -9.07 -19.69 -8.19
C ASP A 38 -8.73 -18.48 -7.30
N LYS A 39 -9.72 -17.60 -7.06
CA LYS A 39 -9.55 -16.42 -6.18
C LYS A 39 -9.25 -16.80 -4.73
N ALA A 40 -9.71 -17.97 -4.26
CA ALA A 40 -9.45 -18.46 -2.90
C ALA A 40 -8.05 -19.08 -2.74
N ALA A 41 -7.47 -19.60 -3.85
CA ALA A 41 -6.16 -20.22 -3.87
C ALA A 41 -5.41 -19.87 -5.18
N PRO A 42 -5.03 -18.60 -5.37
CA PRO A 42 -4.45 -18.14 -6.62
C PRO A 42 -3.03 -18.64 -6.83
N PHE A 43 -2.66 -18.84 -8.09
CA PHE A 43 -1.26 -18.87 -8.50
C PHE A 43 -0.76 -17.44 -8.70
N THR A 44 0.36 -17.09 -8.10
CA THR A 44 1.00 -15.79 -8.25
C THR A 44 2.25 -15.93 -9.11
N VAL A 45 2.28 -15.23 -10.25
CA VAL A 45 3.50 -15.06 -11.06
C VAL A 45 4.13 -13.74 -10.67
N PHE A 46 5.43 -13.74 -10.37
CA PHE A 46 6.16 -12.56 -9.93
C PHE A 46 7.61 -12.59 -10.40
N GLU A 47 8.30 -11.46 -10.36
CA GLU A 47 9.73 -11.35 -10.64
C GLU A 47 10.51 -11.36 -9.32
N GLN A 48 11.58 -12.14 -9.29
CA GLN A 48 12.57 -12.11 -8.23
C GLN A 48 13.97 -12.23 -8.82
N ASP A 49 14.84 -11.27 -8.48
CA ASP A 49 16.27 -11.24 -8.87
C ASP A 49 16.49 -11.46 -10.38
N GLY A 50 15.68 -10.79 -11.19
CA GLY A 50 15.78 -10.85 -12.65
C GLY A 50 15.19 -12.11 -13.30
N ALA A 51 14.41 -12.92 -12.58
CA ALA A 51 13.73 -14.10 -13.10
C ALA A 51 12.26 -14.15 -12.70
N LEU A 52 11.40 -14.74 -13.54
CA LEU A 52 10.03 -15.04 -13.16
C LEU A 52 10.00 -16.25 -12.21
N HIS A 53 9.07 -16.16 -11.26
CA HIS A 53 8.75 -17.23 -10.31
C HIS A 53 7.23 -17.43 -10.28
N ILE A 54 6.82 -18.60 -9.81
CA ILE A 54 5.42 -18.92 -9.51
C ILE A 54 5.31 -19.40 -8.07
N ASP A 55 4.26 -18.95 -7.37
CA ASP A 55 3.86 -19.42 -6.05
C ASP A 55 2.37 -19.82 -6.08
N GLY A 56 1.97 -20.81 -5.30
CA GLY A 56 0.59 -21.30 -5.24
C GLY A 56 0.53 -22.78 -4.93
N GLU A 57 -0.67 -23.37 -5.02
CA GLU A 57 -0.87 -24.77 -4.70
C GLU A 57 0.04 -25.69 -5.53
N GLY A 58 0.83 -26.52 -4.85
CA GLY A 58 1.82 -27.42 -5.45
C GLY A 58 3.16 -26.78 -5.81
N PHE A 59 3.30 -25.45 -5.67
CA PHE A 59 4.54 -24.74 -5.93
C PHE A 59 4.86 -23.77 -4.78
N LYS A 60 6.00 -23.97 -4.13
CA LYS A 60 6.47 -23.03 -3.11
C LYS A 60 7.62 -22.22 -3.70
N VAL A 61 7.31 -21.02 -4.23
CA VAL A 61 8.29 -20.10 -4.85
C VAL A 61 9.19 -20.81 -5.88
N ALA A 62 8.57 -21.39 -6.90
CA ALA A 62 9.30 -22.11 -7.94
C ALA A 62 9.79 -21.17 -9.05
N ARG A 63 11.09 -21.26 -9.41
CA ARG A 63 11.67 -20.48 -10.49
C ARG A 63 11.17 -20.96 -11.85
N LEU A 64 10.85 -20.03 -12.74
CA LEU A 64 10.46 -20.25 -14.12
C LEU A 64 11.71 -20.16 -15.02
N ARG A 65 12.07 -21.25 -15.73
CA ARG A 65 13.19 -21.29 -16.67
C ARG A 65 12.69 -21.19 -18.10
N PRO A 66 13.11 -20.18 -18.88
CA PRO A 66 12.67 -20.03 -20.27
C PRO A 66 12.98 -21.27 -21.14
N LEU A 67 11.99 -21.71 -21.95
CA LEU A 67 12.09 -22.75 -22.96
C LEU A 67 11.99 -22.18 -24.38
N GLY A 68 11.77 -20.87 -24.53
CA GLY A 68 11.47 -20.20 -25.79
C GLY A 68 9.98 -20.14 -26.09
N GLY A 69 9.54 -19.26 -27.00
CA GLY A 69 8.13 -19.10 -27.39
C GLY A 69 7.18 -18.78 -26.24
N ARG A 70 7.62 -18.02 -25.22
CA ARG A 70 6.87 -17.70 -23.98
C ARG A 70 6.53 -18.92 -23.10
N ARG A 71 7.23 -20.04 -23.29
CA ARG A 71 7.10 -21.24 -22.47
C ARG A 71 8.19 -21.28 -21.41
N TYR A 72 7.83 -21.74 -20.22
CA TYR A 72 8.72 -21.82 -19.07
C TYR A 72 8.58 -23.17 -18.37
N ALA A 73 9.70 -23.83 -18.11
CA ALA A 73 9.75 -24.96 -17.20
C ALA A 73 9.69 -24.46 -15.75
N ILE A 74 8.86 -25.10 -14.94
CA ILE A 74 8.72 -24.80 -13.51
C ILE A 74 9.71 -25.65 -12.72
N ALA A 75 10.50 -25.04 -11.83
CA ALA A 75 11.37 -25.79 -10.94
C ALA A 75 10.50 -26.68 -10.01
N GLY A 76 10.79 -27.98 -9.98
CA GLY A 76 9.96 -28.98 -9.29
C GLY A 76 8.97 -29.73 -10.19
N GLY A 77 8.82 -29.32 -11.45
CA GLY A 77 8.00 -29.99 -12.48
C GLY A 77 6.87 -29.15 -13.03
N GLY A 78 6.53 -29.39 -14.28
CA GLY A 78 5.47 -28.67 -14.99
C GLY A 78 5.94 -27.58 -15.93
N GLU A 79 4.99 -27.01 -16.66
CA GLU A 79 5.20 -25.96 -17.66
C GLU A 79 4.19 -24.83 -17.50
N LEU A 80 4.68 -23.60 -17.65
CA LEU A 80 3.85 -22.40 -17.77
C LEU A 80 4.00 -21.83 -19.18
N LEU A 81 2.88 -21.53 -19.83
CA LEU A 81 2.82 -20.80 -21.10
C LEU A 81 2.19 -19.43 -20.84
N LEU A 82 2.89 -18.35 -21.22
CA LEU A 82 2.38 -16.99 -21.15
C LEU A 82 1.64 -16.66 -22.46
N GLU A 83 0.36 -16.34 -22.36
CA GLU A 83 -0.49 -15.87 -23.45
C GLU A 83 -0.81 -14.37 -23.27
N ALA A 84 -1.41 -13.71 -24.24
CA ALA A 84 -1.86 -12.33 -24.09
C ALA A 84 -3.04 -12.27 -23.11
N GLY A 85 -2.80 -11.74 -21.89
CA GLY A 85 -3.83 -11.61 -20.85
C GLY A 85 -4.24 -12.91 -20.16
N ALA A 86 -3.48 -14.02 -20.35
CA ALA A 86 -3.77 -15.30 -19.72
C ALA A 86 -2.49 -16.11 -19.51
N VAL A 87 -2.57 -17.17 -18.72
CA VAL A 87 -1.52 -18.18 -18.62
C VAL A 87 -2.12 -19.58 -18.73
N ARG A 88 -1.31 -20.54 -19.19
CA ARG A 88 -1.63 -21.97 -19.08
C ARG A 88 -0.64 -22.66 -18.18
N LEU A 89 -1.14 -23.31 -17.15
CA LEU A 89 -0.36 -24.16 -16.27
C LEU A 89 -0.59 -25.62 -16.64
N ASN A 90 0.45 -26.32 -17.11
CA ASN A 90 0.36 -27.72 -17.60
C ASN A 90 -0.76 -27.90 -18.64
N GLY A 91 -0.88 -26.93 -19.56
CA GLY A 91 -1.92 -26.91 -20.62
C GLY A 91 -3.31 -26.43 -20.16
N LYS A 92 -3.58 -26.33 -18.85
CA LYS A 92 -4.86 -25.83 -18.32
C LYS A 92 -4.85 -24.28 -18.32
N PRO A 93 -5.85 -23.63 -18.94
CA PRO A 93 -5.94 -22.17 -18.90
C PRO A 93 -6.30 -21.68 -17.50
N LEU A 94 -5.65 -20.63 -17.04
CA LEU A 94 -5.92 -19.93 -15.78
C LEU A 94 -6.32 -18.50 -16.09
N ALA A 95 -7.49 -18.08 -15.59
CA ALA A 95 -7.97 -16.72 -15.73
C ALA A 95 -7.10 -15.76 -14.90
N PHE A 96 -6.81 -14.60 -15.46
CA PHE A 96 -6.17 -13.49 -14.74
C PHE A 96 -7.16 -12.87 -13.76
N HIS A 97 -6.70 -12.52 -12.57
CA HIS A 97 -7.54 -11.82 -11.59
C HIS A 97 -7.66 -10.33 -11.94
N ASP A 98 -8.84 -9.79 -11.77
CA ASP A 98 -9.20 -8.40 -12.08
C ASP A 98 -8.74 -7.37 -11.03
N PHE A 99 -8.01 -7.84 -9.99
CA PHE A 99 -7.51 -7.02 -8.89
C PHE A 99 -8.59 -6.18 -8.18
N GLY A 100 -9.77 -6.77 -7.98
CA GLY A 100 -10.87 -6.13 -7.26
C GLY A 100 -11.71 -5.17 -8.10
N ALA A 101 -11.51 -5.12 -9.42
CA ALA A 101 -12.27 -4.22 -10.30
C ALA A 101 -13.77 -4.51 -10.28
N GLU A 102 -14.20 -5.77 -10.12
CA GLU A 102 -15.61 -6.14 -9.94
C GLU A 102 -16.21 -5.56 -8.65
N VAL A 103 -15.45 -5.62 -7.54
CA VAL A 103 -15.85 -5.05 -6.24
C VAL A 103 -15.97 -3.53 -6.35
N GLU A 104 -14.95 -2.87 -6.92
CA GLU A 104 -14.96 -1.43 -7.15
C GLU A 104 -16.14 -0.99 -8.03
N ALA A 105 -16.45 -1.74 -9.10
CA ALA A 105 -17.59 -1.48 -9.96
C ALA A 105 -18.92 -1.62 -9.22
N ALA A 106 -19.06 -2.62 -8.34
CA ALA A 106 -20.25 -2.82 -7.51
C ALA A 106 -20.45 -1.67 -6.52
N ILE A 107 -19.37 -1.22 -5.83
CA ILE A 107 -19.39 -0.06 -4.94
C ILE A 107 -19.81 1.20 -5.70
N ARG A 108 -19.17 1.49 -6.82
CA ARG A 108 -19.50 2.67 -7.64
C ARG A 108 -20.93 2.64 -8.16
N LYS A 109 -21.46 1.46 -8.48
CA LYS A 109 -22.87 1.29 -8.87
C LYS A 109 -23.82 1.63 -7.71
N ALA A 110 -23.53 1.14 -6.49
CA ALA A 110 -24.31 1.45 -5.29
C ALA A 110 -24.30 2.94 -4.97
N VAL A 111 -23.13 3.57 -5.03
CA VAL A 111 -22.99 5.02 -4.78
C VAL A 111 -23.73 5.87 -5.82
N ARG A 112 -23.64 5.51 -7.11
CA ARG A 112 -24.30 6.25 -8.20
C ARG A 112 -25.83 6.18 -8.14
N ALA A 113 -26.41 5.22 -7.44
CA ALA A 113 -27.85 5.10 -7.29
C ALA A 113 -28.46 6.35 -6.61
N ASP A 114 -27.85 6.82 -5.51
CA ASP A 114 -28.20 8.08 -4.85
C ASP A 114 -27.06 8.54 -3.93
N PRO A 115 -26.05 9.26 -4.44
CA PRO A 115 -24.93 9.73 -3.65
C PRO A 115 -25.32 10.80 -2.62
N VAL A 116 -26.38 11.55 -2.89
CA VAL A 116 -26.89 12.61 -1.99
C VAL A 116 -27.53 11.96 -0.77
N LEU A 117 -28.42 11.00 -0.98
CA LEU A 117 -29.08 10.27 0.11
C LEU A 117 -28.05 9.50 0.96
N LEU A 118 -27.07 8.85 0.33
CA LEU A 118 -26.00 8.15 1.04
C LEU A 118 -25.29 9.10 2.01
N ARG A 119 -24.88 10.28 1.53
CA ARG A 119 -24.23 11.30 2.37
C ARG A 119 -25.14 11.85 3.46
N GLN A 120 -26.41 12.12 3.16
CA GLN A 120 -27.38 12.59 4.14
C GLN A 120 -27.59 11.57 5.28
N ARG A 121 -27.73 10.29 4.95
CA ARG A 121 -27.82 9.20 5.93
C ARG A 121 -26.57 9.10 6.79
N ALA A 122 -25.38 9.21 6.19
CA ALA A 122 -24.12 9.17 6.90
C ALA A 122 -23.95 10.32 7.89
N LEU A 123 -24.36 11.54 7.51
CA LEU A 123 -24.31 12.73 8.38
C LEU A 123 -25.35 12.68 9.49
N ALA A 124 -26.49 11.99 9.28
CA ALA A 124 -27.54 11.78 10.29
C ALA A 124 -27.23 10.59 11.22
N ALA A 125 -26.32 9.71 10.86
CA ALA A 125 -25.93 8.56 11.67
C ALA A 125 -25.12 9.00 12.90
N THR A 126 -25.19 8.21 13.96
CA THR A 126 -24.51 8.51 15.23
C THR A 126 -23.29 7.59 15.38
N PRO A 127 -22.10 8.15 15.63
CA PRO A 127 -20.92 7.34 15.91
C PRO A 127 -21.07 6.55 17.21
N PRO A 128 -20.33 5.45 17.39
CA PRO A 128 -20.39 4.65 18.62
C PRO A 128 -19.93 5.47 19.82
N VAL A 129 -20.59 5.23 20.97
CA VAL A 129 -20.16 5.82 22.24
C VAL A 129 -18.93 5.09 22.74
N GLU A 130 -17.86 5.82 23.00
CA GLU A 130 -16.60 5.26 23.48
C GLU A 130 -16.52 5.34 25.01
N ALA A 131 -16.06 4.25 25.63
CA ALA A 131 -15.78 4.21 27.06
C ALA A 131 -14.37 4.73 27.38
N GLY A 132 -14.20 5.21 28.63
CA GLY A 132 -12.93 5.68 29.18
C GLY A 132 -12.53 7.07 28.74
N ASP A 133 -11.53 7.61 29.44
CA ASP A 133 -11.00 8.96 29.19
C ASP A 133 -10.19 8.98 27.90
N LYS A 134 -10.44 9.99 27.08
CA LYS A 134 -9.71 10.24 25.84
C LYS A 134 -8.89 11.53 25.96
N LEU A 135 -7.77 11.57 25.25
CA LEU A 135 -7.01 12.81 25.09
C LEU A 135 -7.82 13.81 24.26
N PRO A 136 -7.69 15.10 24.51
CA PRO A 136 -8.22 16.12 23.63
C PRO A 136 -7.60 15.96 22.23
N SER A 137 -8.41 16.17 21.21
CA SER A 137 -7.94 16.11 19.83
C SER A 137 -7.08 17.33 19.51
N ASP A 138 -5.86 17.11 18.99
CA ASP A 138 -4.93 18.14 18.50
C ASP A 138 -4.53 17.79 17.06
N LEU A 139 -5.50 17.92 16.14
CA LEU A 139 -5.33 17.65 14.71
C LEU A 139 -4.58 18.81 14.05
N VAL A 140 -3.45 18.51 13.44
CA VAL A 140 -2.61 19.46 12.70
C VAL A 140 -2.53 19.08 11.24
N GLU A 141 -2.50 20.07 10.34
CA GLU A 141 -2.36 19.83 8.89
C GLU A 141 -0.87 19.58 8.58
N VAL A 142 -0.55 18.35 8.18
CA VAL A 142 0.83 17.82 8.05
C VAL A 142 1.63 18.55 6.98
N THR A 143 1.03 18.82 5.82
CA THR A 143 1.75 19.40 4.67
C THR A 143 2.02 20.90 4.85
N SER A 144 1.32 21.55 5.76
CA SER A 144 1.63 22.93 6.20
C SER A 144 2.83 22.97 7.16
N LEU A 145 3.04 21.90 7.94
CA LEU A 145 4.18 21.80 8.86
C LEU A 145 5.45 21.30 8.16
N GLU A 146 5.32 20.42 7.19
CA GLU A 146 6.42 19.85 6.39
C GLU A 146 6.07 19.89 4.89
N PRO A 147 6.35 21.01 4.20
CA PRO A 147 5.97 21.18 2.78
C PRO A 147 6.61 20.17 1.81
N GLY A 148 7.66 19.46 2.24
CA GLY A 148 8.26 18.37 1.48
C GLY A 148 7.41 17.12 1.42
N ILE A 149 6.45 16.94 2.31
CA ILE A 149 5.47 15.85 2.24
C ILE A 149 4.42 16.23 1.19
N GLN A 150 4.34 15.44 0.12
CA GLN A 150 3.34 15.64 -0.92
C GLN A 150 1.98 15.07 -0.50
N ARG A 151 0.91 15.52 -1.16
CA ARG A 151 -0.45 15.00 -0.99
C ARG A 151 -1.13 14.75 -2.32
N ASP A 152 -1.80 13.62 -2.40
CA ASP A 152 -2.75 13.22 -3.46
C ASP A 152 -3.97 12.66 -2.73
N ILE A 153 -4.71 13.57 -2.03
CA ILE A 153 -5.83 13.18 -1.15
C ILE A 153 -6.96 12.64 -2.01
N ARG A 154 -7.04 11.31 -2.11
CA ARG A 154 -7.92 10.59 -3.02
C ARG A 154 -9.39 10.88 -2.77
N TYR A 155 -9.77 11.06 -1.53
CA TYR A 155 -11.16 11.29 -1.15
C TYR A 155 -11.61 12.75 -1.28
N ALA A 156 -10.72 13.68 -1.61
CA ALA A 156 -11.08 15.04 -1.98
C ALA A 156 -11.51 15.20 -3.45
N GLY A 157 -11.36 14.16 -4.25
CA GLY A 157 -11.77 14.13 -5.66
C GLY A 157 -12.48 12.82 -6.02
N PRO A 158 -12.86 12.63 -7.28
CA PRO A 158 -13.54 11.41 -7.74
C PRO A 158 -12.59 10.23 -7.99
N ASN A 159 -11.25 10.43 -7.87
CA ASN A 159 -10.24 9.40 -8.12
C ASN A 159 -10.05 8.50 -6.89
N ASN A 160 -11.12 7.82 -6.48
CA ASN A 160 -11.17 6.86 -5.38
C ASN A 160 -12.17 5.74 -5.72
N PHE A 161 -12.24 4.70 -4.90
CA PHE A 161 -13.10 3.55 -5.17
C PHE A 161 -14.61 3.87 -5.12
N MET A 162 -15.03 4.93 -4.39
CA MET A 162 -16.43 5.39 -4.38
C MET A 162 -16.81 6.15 -5.65
N GLY A 163 -15.83 6.75 -6.36
CA GLY A 163 -16.04 7.52 -7.59
C GLY A 163 -16.65 8.90 -7.38
N ILE A 164 -16.70 9.41 -6.15
CA ILE A 164 -17.22 10.74 -5.78
C ILE A 164 -16.30 11.45 -4.78
N PRO A 165 -16.29 12.78 -4.72
CA PRO A 165 -15.62 13.52 -3.64
C PRO A 165 -16.34 13.28 -2.30
N LEU A 166 -15.56 13.02 -1.26
CA LEU A 166 -16.04 12.76 0.11
C LEU A 166 -15.60 13.86 1.08
N TYR A 167 -14.44 14.46 0.84
CA TYR A 167 -13.91 15.59 1.61
C TYR A 167 -14.16 16.91 0.88
N GLU A 168 -14.32 17.98 1.66
CA GLU A 168 -14.55 19.33 1.13
C GLU A 168 -13.29 19.97 0.55
N LYS A 169 -12.11 19.47 0.97
CA LYS A 169 -10.82 19.97 0.48
C LYS A 169 -9.70 18.94 0.65
N PRO A 170 -8.62 19.02 -0.16
CA PRO A 170 -7.48 18.12 -0.05
C PRO A 170 -6.55 18.57 1.09
N ALA A 171 -6.75 18.04 2.29
CA ALA A 171 -5.90 18.29 3.45
C ALA A 171 -5.58 16.98 4.19
N ALA A 172 -4.43 16.93 4.84
CA ALA A 172 -3.95 15.77 5.58
C ALA A 172 -3.78 16.14 7.07
N TYR A 173 -4.79 15.84 7.89
CA TYR A 173 -4.73 16.09 9.33
C TYR A 173 -4.32 14.84 10.08
N LEU A 174 -3.40 14.97 11.04
CA LEU A 174 -3.04 13.95 12.01
C LEU A 174 -3.01 14.54 13.42
N GLN A 175 -3.17 13.71 14.45
CA GLN A 175 -2.83 14.12 15.82
C GLN A 175 -1.35 14.56 15.85
N ARG A 176 -1.05 15.66 16.55
CA ARG A 176 0.29 16.26 16.56
C ARG A 176 1.42 15.25 16.77
N PRO A 177 1.39 14.30 17.74
CA PRO A 177 2.48 13.35 17.89
C PRO A 177 2.68 12.42 16.69
N ALA A 178 1.59 12.04 15.99
CA ALA A 178 1.67 11.26 14.77
C ALA A 178 2.23 12.08 13.59
N ALA A 179 1.82 13.35 13.47
CA ALA A 179 2.36 14.27 12.47
C ALA A 179 3.86 14.50 12.65
N GLU A 180 4.32 14.76 13.89
CA GLU A 180 5.74 14.94 14.20
C GLU A 180 6.57 13.69 13.90
N ALA A 181 6.06 12.49 14.21
CA ALA A 181 6.69 11.24 13.82
C ALA A 181 6.80 11.13 12.29
N LEU A 182 5.73 11.44 11.56
CA LEU A 182 5.72 11.37 10.10
C LEU A 182 6.72 12.36 9.47
N MET A 183 6.90 13.55 10.05
CA MET A 183 7.91 14.52 9.61
C MET A 183 9.34 13.98 9.79
N ARG A 184 9.64 13.30 10.92
CA ARG A 184 10.95 12.67 11.13
C ARG A 184 11.21 11.55 10.12
N ILE A 185 10.20 10.71 9.86
CA ILE A 185 10.26 9.66 8.85
C ILE A 185 10.55 10.23 7.46
N HIS A 186 9.83 11.30 7.07
CA HIS A 186 10.04 11.96 5.78
C HIS A 186 11.51 12.43 5.62
N ARG A 187 12.05 13.07 6.63
CA ARG A 187 13.46 13.54 6.63
C ARG A 187 14.46 12.38 6.56
N ALA A 188 14.18 11.27 7.24
CA ALA A 188 15.02 10.07 7.16
C ALA A 188 14.98 9.41 5.78
N LEU A 189 13.83 9.38 5.13
CA LEU A 189 13.66 8.86 3.77
C LEU A 189 14.36 9.74 2.72
N ALA A 190 14.44 11.05 2.96
CA ALA A 190 15.14 11.96 2.05
C ALA A 190 16.61 11.59 1.85
N ALA A 191 17.30 11.06 2.86
CA ALA A 191 18.65 10.54 2.76
C ALA A 191 18.77 9.31 1.83
N LYS A 192 17.65 8.59 1.60
CA LYS A 192 17.54 7.45 0.67
C LYS A 192 17.05 7.87 -0.72
N GLY A 193 16.76 9.17 -0.94
CA GLY A 193 16.26 9.71 -2.20
C GLY A 193 14.74 9.66 -2.37
N TYR A 194 14.00 9.44 -1.29
CA TYR A 194 12.53 9.34 -1.32
C TYR A 194 11.87 10.37 -0.42
N GLY A 195 10.66 10.79 -0.79
CA GLY A 195 9.74 11.56 0.04
C GLY A 195 8.43 10.81 0.25
N LEU A 196 7.57 11.32 1.15
CA LEU A 196 6.25 10.77 1.43
C LEU A 196 5.17 11.48 0.62
N LEU A 197 4.24 10.71 0.07
CA LEU A 197 3.03 11.16 -0.61
C LEU A 197 1.80 10.61 0.11
N ILE A 198 0.99 11.47 0.72
CA ILE A 198 -0.20 11.09 1.51
C ILE A 198 -1.42 10.97 0.61
N HIS A 199 -2.15 9.85 0.72
CA HIS A 199 -3.43 9.59 0.06
C HIS A 199 -4.63 9.83 0.97
N ASP A 200 -4.52 9.49 2.27
CA ASP A 200 -5.52 9.76 3.31
C ASP A 200 -4.85 9.90 4.69
N ALA A 201 -5.50 10.64 5.60
CA ALA A 201 -5.05 10.81 6.98
C ALA A 201 -6.26 10.80 7.92
N TYR A 202 -6.57 11.90 8.62
CA TYR A 202 -7.82 11.99 9.35
C TYR A 202 -9.01 11.83 8.39
N ARG A 203 -9.93 10.95 8.75
CA ARG A 203 -11.18 10.67 8.04
C ARG A 203 -12.35 10.91 8.99
N PRO A 204 -13.25 11.85 8.73
CA PRO A 204 -14.45 12.01 9.53
C PRO A 204 -15.26 10.71 9.59
N TRP A 205 -15.81 10.36 10.73
CA TRP A 205 -16.50 9.08 10.94
C TRP A 205 -17.63 8.81 9.93
N TYR A 206 -18.36 9.84 9.51
CA TYR A 206 -19.44 9.68 8.52
C TYR A 206 -18.92 9.12 7.18
N VAL A 207 -17.65 9.37 6.81
CA VAL A 207 -17.05 8.83 5.58
C VAL A 207 -16.78 7.33 5.75
N THR A 208 -16.30 6.89 6.92
CA THR A 208 -16.15 5.45 7.22
C THR A 208 -17.52 4.75 7.14
N TRP A 209 -18.58 5.38 7.61
CA TRP A 209 -19.94 4.87 7.48
C TRP A 209 -20.37 4.75 6.01
N MET A 210 -20.05 5.74 5.17
CA MET A 210 -20.35 5.69 3.72
C MET A 210 -19.61 4.54 3.04
N PHE A 211 -18.34 4.29 3.38
CA PHE A 211 -17.56 3.17 2.86
C PHE A 211 -18.22 1.83 3.14
N TRP A 212 -18.61 1.63 4.39
CA TRP A 212 -19.25 0.40 4.85
C TRP A 212 -20.58 0.13 4.16
N GLU A 213 -21.45 1.14 4.07
CA GLU A 213 -22.76 1.01 3.44
C GLU A 213 -22.68 0.73 1.94
N ALA A 214 -21.70 1.32 1.25
CA ALA A 214 -21.53 1.12 -0.18
C ALA A 214 -20.80 -0.19 -0.53
N THR A 215 -20.05 -0.78 0.42
CA THR A 215 -19.23 -1.96 0.15
C THR A 215 -20.04 -3.26 0.32
N PRO A 216 -20.05 -4.15 -0.69
CA PRO A 216 -20.66 -5.46 -0.57
C PRO A 216 -20.16 -6.25 0.65
N PRO A 217 -21.01 -7.03 1.35
CA PRO A 217 -20.63 -7.72 2.58
C PRO A 217 -19.37 -8.57 2.48
N GLU A 218 -19.16 -9.27 1.36
CA GLU A 218 -18.01 -10.12 1.08
C GLU A 218 -16.68 -9.34 0.93
N ALA A 219 -16.75 -8.04 0.65
CA ALA A 219 -15.59 -7.16 0.49
C ALA A 219 -15.31 -6.27 1.71
N ARG A 220 -16.13 -6.38 2.78
CA ARG A 220 -16.00 -5.52 3.97
C ARG A 220 -14.74 -5.73 4.79
N ILE A 221 -13.96 -6.78 4.50
CA ILE A 221 -12.63 -6.96 5.08
C ILE A 221 -11.67 -5.78 4.73
N PHE A 222 -11.93 -5.08 3.62
CA PHE A 222 -11.12 -3.94 3.16
C PHE A 222 -11.63 -2.57 3.65
N VAL A 223 -12.67 -2.53 4.47
CA VAL A 223 -13.22 -1.27 5.01
C VAL A 223 -13.51 -1.41 6.50
N ALA A 224 -13.23 -0.36 7.25
CA ALA A 224 -13.46 -0.38 8.70
C ALA A 224 -14.94 -0.42 9.05
N ASP A 225 -15.30 -1.26 10.04
CA ASP A 225 -16.65 -1.28 10.62
C ASP A 225 -16.93 0.03 11.39
N PRO A 226 -17.92 0.85 10.96
CA PRO A 226 -18.23 2.11 11.62
C PRO A 226 -18.71 1.92 13.07
N ALA A 227 -19.24 0.75 13.44
CA ALA A 227 -19.63 0.46 14.83
C ALA A 227 -18.41 0.39 15.78
N GLN A 228 -17.20 0.16 15.25
CA GLN A 228 -15.94 0.18 16.02
C GLN A 228 -15.12 1.44 15.73
N GLY A 229 -15.42 2.13 14.66
CA GLY A 229 -14.65 3.25 14.14
C GLY A 229 -13.33 2.83 13.51
N SER A 230 -12.73 3.74 12.74
CA SER A 230 -11.42 3.59 12.11
C SER A 230 -10.34 4.32 12.90
N ARG A 231 -9.08 3.88 12.74
CA ARG A 231 -7.92 4.63 13.27
C ARG A 231 -7.76 5.97 12.54
N HIS A 232 -8.19 6.06 11.28
CA HIS A 232 -8.31 7.34 10.55
C HIS A 232 -9.28 8.31 11.24
N ASN A 233 -10.38 7.83 11.79
CA ASN A 233 -11.31 8.70 12.52
C ASN A 233 -10.66 9.36 13.75
N ARG A 234 -9.59 8.77 14.26
CA ARG A 234 -8.86 9.28 15.43
C ARG A 234 -7.71 10.22 15.06
N GLY A 235 -7.46 10.42 13.76
CA GLY A 235 -6.29 11.16 13.27
C GLY A 235 -4.96 10.46 13.58
N CYS A 236 -4.97 9.14 13.71
CA CYS A 236 -3.82 8.31 14.09
C CYS A 236 -3.53 7.20 13.07
N ALA A 237 -4.09 7.28 11.87
CA ALA A 237 -3.71 6.46 10.75
C ALA A 237 -3.41 7.33 9.53
N VAL A 238 -2.55 6.85 8.67
CA VAL A 238 -2.19 7.51 7.42
C VAL A 238 -2.03 6.47 6.32
N ASP A 239 -2.62 6.75 5.16
CA ASP A 239 -2.43 6.02 3.92
C ASP A 239 -1.46 6.81 3.05
N LEU A 240 -0.36 6.18 2.65
CA LEU A 240 0.68 6.90 1.93
C LEU A 240 1.55 5.97 1.07
N THR A 241 2.33 6.60 0.21
CA THR A 241 3.35 5.95 -0.59
C THR A 241 4.64 6.79 -0.60
N LEU A 242 5.66 6.29 -1.30
CA LEU A 242 6.89 7.03 -1.58
C LEU A 242 6.77 7.80 -2.90
N TYR A 243 7.45 8.93 -2.99
CA TYR A 243 7.79 9.54 -4.27
C TYR A 243 9.31 9.68 -4.41
N ASP A 244 9.81 9.64 -5.64
CA ASP A 244 11.23 9.80 -5.96
C ASP A 244 11.57 11.31 -5.96
N LEU A 245 12.53 11.72 -5.13
CA LEU A 245 12.93 13.13 -4.99
C LEU A 245 13.53 13.75 -6.27
N LYS A 246 14.08 12.93 -7.18
CA LYS A 246 14.68 13.43 -8.43
C LYS A 246 13.61 13.77 -9.46
N THR A 247 12.54 12.97 -9.50
CA THR A 247 11.48 13.10 -10.51
C THR A 247 10.23 13.78 -9.97
N GLY A 248 10.04 13.82 -8.65
CA GLY A 248 8.81 14.26 -7.99
C GLY A 248 7.62 13.33 -8.20
N GLN A 249 7.82 12.15 -8.83
CA GLN A 249 6.75 11.23 -9.18
C GLN A 249 6.60 10.11 -8.15
N PRO A 250 5.37 9.63 -7.91
CA PRO A 250 5.14 8.44 -7.08
C PRO A 250 5.91 7.25 -7.61
N VAL A 251 6.42 6.40 -6.72
CA VAL A 251 7.05 5.15 -7.10
C VAL A 251 6.01 4.07 -7.36
N GLU A 252 6.36 3.07 -8.18
CA GLU A 252 5.50 1.93 -8.42
C GLU A 252 5.57 0.94 -7.26
N MET A 253 4.43 0.65 -6.65
CA MET A 253 4.23 -0.33 -5.58
C MET A 253 3.60 -1.63 -6.13
N PRO A 254 3.55 -2.73 -5.35
CA PRO A 254 3.01 -4.02 -5.82
C PRO A 254 1.54 -3.98 -6.25
N SER A 255 0.74 -3.06 -5.68
CA SER A 255 -0.65 -2.81 -6.06
C SER A 255 -0.95 -1.32 -6.12
N ARG A 256 -2.13 -0.98 -6.65
CA ARG A 256 -2.69 0.38 -6.52
C ARG A 256 -3.10 0.64 -5.07
N TYR A 257 -3.20 1.90 -4.71
CA TYR A 257 -3.90 2.35 -3.51
C TYR A 257 -5.40 1.99 -3.60
N ASP A 258 -6.02 1.59 -2.51
CA ASP A 258 -7.42 1.13 -2.42
C ASP A 258 -7.75 -0.07 -3.34
N GLU A 259 -6.80 -0.96 -3.60
CA GLU A 259 -7.04 -2.15 -4.40
C GLU A 259 -7.70 -3.25 -3.56
N PHE A 260 -8.88 -3.71 -3.96
CA PHE A 260 -9.66 -4.76 -3.29
C PHE A 260 -9.15 -6.17 -3.64
N SER A 261 -7.87 -6.45 -3.41
CA SER A 261 -7.26 -7.75 -3.69
C SER A 261 -6.14 -8.06 -2.70
N THR A 262 -5.72 -9.33 -2.64
CA THR A 262 -4.59 -9.75 -1.80
C THR A 262 -3.25 -9.12 -2.19
N ARG A 263 -3.17 -8.45 -3.36
CA ARG A 263 -2.00 -7.66 -3.74
C ARG A 263 -1.79 -6.43 -2.84
N ALA A 264 -2.84 -5.98 -2.17
CA ALA A 264 -2.80 -4.92 -1.17
C ALA A 264 -2.03 -5.32 0.11
N TYR A 265 -1.95 -6.61 0.40
CA TYR A 265 -1.37 -7.10 1.65
C TYR A 265 0.09 -6.68 1.83
N ALA A 266 0.44 -6.31 3.05
CA ALA A 266 1.76 -5.79 3.41
C ALA A 266 2.90 -6.77 3.13
N ASP A 267 2.63 -8.07 3.13
CA ASP A 267 3.58 -9.16 2.87
C ASP A 267 3.35 -9.88 1.53
N PHE A 268 2.50 -9.32 0.64
CA PHE A 268 2.25 -9.91 -0.68
C PHE A 268 3.56 -10.20 -1.42
N VAL A 269 3.75 -11.45 -1.85
CA VAL A 269 4.99 -11.93 -2.48
C VAL A 269 5.14 -11.54 -3.95
N GLY A 270 4.05 -11.12 -4.59
CA GLY A 270 4.01 -10.76 -6.02
C GLY A 270 4.66 -9.42 -6.35
N GLY A 271 4.50 -9.01 -7.60
CA GLY A 271 5.14 -7.81 -8.14
C GLY A 271 6.59 -8.04 -8.55
N THR A 272 7.37 -6.96 -8.66
CA THR A 272 8.80 -6.99 -8.96
C THR A 272 9.65 -6.87 -7.69
N THR A 273 10.90 -7.31 -7.74
CA THR A 273 11.89 -7.10 -6.67
C THR A 273 11.98 -5.62 -6.27
N LYS A 274 11.96 -4.71 -7.27
CA LYS A 274 11.98 -3.26 -7.01
C LYS A 274 10.76 -2.81 -6.23
N GLN A 275 9.55 -3.22 -6.63
CA GLN A 275 8.30 -2.84 -5.95
C GLN A 275 8.28 -3.35 -4.51
N ARG A 276 8.69 -4.61 -4.27
CA ARG A 276 8.78 -5.16 -2.90
C ARG A 276 9.84 -4.45 -2.05
N ALA A 277 10.99 -4.10 -2.63
CA ALA A 277 12.03 -3.34 -1.93
C ALA A 277 11.56 -1.94 -1.55
N LEU A 278 10.83 -1.24 -2.42
CA LEU A 278 10.26 0.08 -2.14
C LEU A 278 9.20 0.01 -1.01
N ARG A 279 8.33 -1.01 -1.05
CA ARG A 279 7.38 -1.29 0.03
C ARG A 279 8.09 -1.57 1.37
N ALA A 280 9.18 -2.35 1.35
CA ALA A 280 9.97 -2.63 2.54
C ALA A 280 10.64 -1.35 3.09
N ILE A 281 11.22 -0.51 2.24
CA ILE A 281 11.80 0.79 2.63
C ILE A 281 10.76 1.67 3.34
N LEU A 282 9.53 1.75 2.78
CA LEU A 282 8.43 2.49 3.39
C LEU A 282 8.08 1.91 4.76
N ARG A 283 7.82 0.61 4.83
CA ARG A 283 7.45 -0.09 6.06
C ARG A 283 8.49 0.08 7.15
N GLU A 284 9.75 -0.19 6.87
CA GLU A 284 10.85 -0.04 7.82
C GLU A 284 10.97 1.37 8.37
N ALA A 285 10.82 2.38 7.50
CA ALA A 285 10.89 3.78 7.92
C ALA A 285 9.71 4.16 8.84
N MET A 286 8.49 3.71 8.53
CA MET A 286 7.29 3.98 9.32
C MET A 286 7.35 3.27 10.68
N GLU A 287 7.74 1.98 10.69
CA GLU A 287 7.83 1.17 11.93
C GLU A 287 8.93 1.69 12.86
N ALA A 288 10.01 2.28 12.34
CA ALA A 288 11.08 2.84 13.15
C ALA A 288 10.64 4.03 14.04
N ASP A 289 9.54 4.72 13.70
CA ASP A 289 9.08 5.91 14.45
C ASP A 289 7.62 5.78 14.95
N GLY A 290 7.22 4.55 15.31
CA GLY A 290 6.02 4.27 16.10
C GLY A 290 4.75 4.07 15.31
N PHE A 291 4.82 3.89 14.00
CA PHE A 291 3.73 3.39 13.21
C PHE A 291 3.80 1.87 13.07
N THR A 292 2.69 1.24 12.71
CA THR A 292 2.60 -0.19 12.42
C THR A 292 1.78 -0.37 11.16
N VAL A 293 2.31 -1.14 10.19
CA VAL A 293 1.57 -1.44 8.96
C VAL A 293 0.35 -2.30 9.25
N TYR A 294 -0.76 -2.04 8.57
CA TYR A 294 -1.93 -2.92 8.58
C TYR A 294 -1.67 -4.11 7.64
N ALA A 295 -1.94 -5.33 8.10
CA ALA A 295 -1.54 -6.54 7.39
C ALA A 295 -2.15 -6.65 5.98
N GLU A 296 -3.39 -6.20 5.82
CA GLU A 296 -4.17 -6.28 4.58
C GLU A 296 -3.96 -5.10 3.62
N GLU A 297 -3.18 -4.04 4.05
CA GLU A 297 -2.97 -2.83 3.25
C GLU A 297 -1.54 -2.30 3.43
N TRP A 298 -0.68 -2.44 2.40
CA TRP A 298 0.71 -2.00 2.46
C TRP A 298 0.90 -0.49 2.62
N TRP A 299 -0.11 0.30 2.30
CA TRP A 299 -0.10 1.77 2.37
C TRP A 299 -0.58 2.31 3.72
N HIS A 300 -1.33 1.50 4.52
CA HIS A 300 -1.98 1.91 5.76
C HIS A 300 -1.09 1.69 6.97
N PHE A 301 -0.88 2.75 7.75
CA PHE A 301 -0.06 2.72 8.95
C PHE A 301 -0.77 3.34 10.15
N ASP A 302 -0.92 2.55 11.21
CA ASP A 302 -1.49 2.97 12.49
C ASP A 302 -0.42 3.55 13.40
N TYR A 303 -0.64 4.74 13.94
CA TYR A 303 0.21 5.28 15.00
C TYR A 303 -0.13 4.62 16.36
N ARG A 304 0.92 4.28 17.14
CA ARG A 304 0.86 3.47 18.38
C ARG A 304 -0.20 3.90 19.40
N ASP A 305 -0.48 5.21 19.53
CA ASP A 305 -1.34 5.77 20.58
C ASP A 305 -2.81 5.99 20.14
N TYR A 306 -3.25 5.45 19.00
CA TYR A 306 -4.55 5.78 18.41
C TYR A 306 -5.74 5.56 19.36
N ARG A 307 -5.68 4.56 20.26
CA ARG A 307 -6.77 4.28 21.21
C ARG A 307 -7.00 5.37 22.25
N ARG A 308 -6.02 6.24 22.44
CA ARG A 308 -6.12 7.37 23.39
C ARG A 308 -6.93 8.54 22.85
N TYR A 309 -7.17 8.61 21.55
CA TYR A 309 -7.92 9.69 20.91
C TYR A 309 -9.34 9.25 20.57
N PRO A 310 -10.33 10.17 20.67
CA PRO A 310 -11.71 9.86 20.34
C PRO A 310 -11.91 9.67 18.83
N ILE A 311 -13.02 9.03 18.47
CA ILE A 311 -13.53 9.01 17.10
C ILE A 311 -13.96 10.45 16.75
N GLY A 312 -13.34 11.02 15.72
CA GLY A 312 -13.59 12.37 15.24
C GLY A 312 -14.74 12.41 14.23
N THR A 313 -15.57 13.42 14.36
CA THR A 313 -16.72 13.68 13.48
C THR A 313 -16.59 14.98 12.70
N LYS A 314 -15.63 15.85 13.07
CA LYS A 314 -15.43 17.16 12.42
C LYS A 314 -15.14 17.02 10.94
N THR A 315 -15.85 17.76 10.13
CA THR A 315 -15.59 17.94 8.70
C THR A 315 -14.29 18.71 8.48
N PHE A 316 -13.76 18.66 7.26
CA PHE A 316 -12.55 19.43 6.91
C PHE A 316 -12.82 20.95 6.92
N THR A 317 -14.06 21.37 6.69
CA THR A 317 -14.46 22.78 6.81
C THR A 317 -14.42 23.23 8.26
N GLU A 318 -14.94 22.44 9.20
CA GLU A 318 -14.90 22.74 10.62
C GLU A 318 -13.49 22.75 11.20
N LEU A 319 -12.60 21.84 10.73
CA LEU A 319 -11.18 21.83 11.13
C LEU A 319 -10.41 23.04 10.63
N ALA A 320 -10.84 23.66 9.54
CA ALA A 320 -10.18 24.86 9.01
C ALA A 320 -10.65 26.15 9.64
N ALA A 321 -11.79 26.13 10.34
CA ALA A 321 -12.38 27.31 10.99
C ALA A 321 -11.93 27.48 12.43
N GLY A 322 -11.30 26.48 13.03
CA GLY A 322 -10.75 26.47 14.40
C GLY A 322 -9.25 26.41 14.44
#